data_6aedfe0ed8efab851ce248e032e05687
#
_entry.id   6aedfe0ed8efab851ce248e032e05687
#
_cell.length_a   1.000
_cell.length_b   1.000
_cell.length_c   1.000
_cell.angle_alpha   90.00
_cell.angle_beta   90.00
_cell.angle_gamma   90.00
#
_symmetry.space_group_name_H-M   'P 1'
#
loop_
_entity.id
_entity.type
_entity.pdbx_description
1 polymer ?
#
loop_
_entity_poly.entity_id
_entity_poly.type
_entity_poly.pdbx_seq_one_letter_code
_entity_poly.pdbx_strand_id
1 'polypeptide(L)'
;MNVSNLPKEARTARPANHPPVASGRVGVLIVNLGTPEGTDYWSIRRYLQEFLSDRRVIETPRVIWAPILQAILLRRPHTKGRDYDSIWNKERDEGPLKTITRAQSEKLGPALRKMDRDVVVDWAMRYGAPPVAERLKALQDEGCDRILVIPLYPQYCAASTATVGDKTFEALQSMRWQPAIRVAAPYYDDPVYIDALARSVRASLADLDFEPAVLVASYHGIPQAYFDKGDPYFCHCAKTTRLLRDALGLDENRLLMAFQSRFGRGEWLKPATSETLRELAARGIKRVAVLTPGFAADCLETLEEIGVENAGYFREAGGERFAAIPCLNDSVDGMAVIEAVARRELRGWAE
;
A
#
# COMPACT_ATOMS: atom_id res chain seq x y z
N MET A 1 -35.40 3.16 33.73
CA MET A 1 -36.38 2.04 33.88
C MET A 1 -35.58 0.74 33.97
N ASN A 2 -35.88 -0.05 34.98
CA ASN A 2 -35.13 -1.30 35.21
C ASN A 2 -35.69 -2.39 34.27
N VAL A 3 -34.90 -2.86 33.31
CA VAL A 3 -35.28 -3.85 32.28
C VAL A 3 -35.76 -5.18 32.88
N SER A 4 -35.44 -5.44 34.17
CA SER A 4 -35.89 -6.62 34.88
C SER A 4 -37.42 -6.71 35.12
N ASN A 5 -38.16 -5.60 35.01
CA ASN A 5 -39.58 -5.53 35.23
C ASN A 5 -40.45 -5.64 33.96
N LEU A 6 -39.83 -5.85 32.80
CA LEU A 6 -40.59 -6.11 31.57
C LEU A 6 -41.05 -7.58 31.52
N PRO A 7 -42.28 -7.86 31.02
CA PRO A 7 -42.73 -9.21 30.75
C PRO A 7 -41.71 -10.02 29.97
N LYS A 8 -41.60 -11.32 30.24
CA LYS A 8 -40.60 -12.19 29.61
C LYS A 8 -40.67 -12.14 28.07
N GLU A 9 -41.88 -11.97 27.54
CA GLU A 9 -42.16 -11.79 26.10
C GLU A 9 -41.64 -10.47 25.55
N ALA A 10 -41.63 -9.39 26.33
CA ALA A 10 -41.04 -8.10 25.93
C ALA A 10 -39.51 -8.08 25.96
N ARG A 11 -38.87 -9.08 26.61
CA ARG A 11 -37.42 -9.25 26.66
C ARG A 11 -36.87 -10.00 25.44
N THR A 12 -37.74 -10.69 24.72
CA THR A 12 -37.40 -11.52 23.56
C THR A 12 -38.16 -11.07 22.31
N ALA A 13 -38.40 -9.76 22.16
CA ALA A 13 -39.18 -9.18 21.06
C ALA A 13 -38.48 -9.30 19.67
N ARG A 14 -37.74 -10.38 19.49
CA ARG A 14 -37.17 -10.74 18.18
C ARG A 14 -38.28 -11.34 17.31
N PRO A 15 -38.59 -10.82 16.13
CA PRO A 15 -39.53 -11.46 15.21
C PRO A 15 -39.08 -12.90 14.92
N ALA A 16 -40.04 -13.86 14.96
CA ALA A 16 -39.72 -15.28 14.82
C ALA A 16 -38.93 -15.64 13.57
N ASN A 17 -39.10 -14.87 12.48
CA ASN A 17 -38.47 -15.10 11.20
C ASN A 17 -37.32 -14.11 10.91
N HIS A 18 -36.87 -13.33 11.90
CA HIS A 18 -35.75 -12.41 11.69
C HIS A 18 -34.43 -13.19 11.72
N PRO A 19 -33.56 -13.02 10.68
CA PRO A 19 -32.24 -13.64 10.68
C PRO A 19 -31.43 -13.22 11.93
N PRO A 20 -30.54 -14.07 12.46
CA PRO A 20 -29.64 -13.64 13.52
C PRO A 20 -28.76 -12.51 13.07
N VAL A 21 -28.66 -11.45 13.87
CA VAL A 21 -27.73 -10.33 13.66
C VAL A 21 -26.61 -10.51 14.67
N ALA A 22 -25.42 -10.85 14.19
CA ALA A 22 -24.22 -10.80 14.99
C ALA A 22 -23.71 -9.36 15.08
N SER A 23 -23.31 -8.90 16.24
CA SER A 23 -22.79 -7.53 16.46
C SER A 23 -21.91 -7.46 17.71
N GLY A 24 -21.19 -6.36 17.85
CA GLY A 24 -20.37 -6.06 19.03
C GLY A 24 -18.88 -6.32 18.86
N ARG A 25 -18.44 -6.86 17.72
CA ARG A 25 -17.03 -7.00 17.38
C ARG A 25 -16.54 -5.78 16.60
N VAL A 26 -15.22 -5.57 16.61
CA VAL A 26 -14.57 -4.53 15.82
C VAL A 26 -13.71 -5.19 14.73
N GLY A 27 -13.91 -4.79 13.48
CA GLY A 27 -13.11 -5.25 12.35
C GLY A 27 -11.94 -4.31 12.08
N VAL A 28 -10.81 -4.85 11.65
CA VAL A 28 -9.69 -4.12 11.04
C VAL A 28 -9.41 -4.75 9.69
N LEU A 29 -9.56 -3.97 8.63
CA LEU A 29 -9.27 -4.38 7.26
C LEU A 29 -8.04 -3.62 6.76
N ILE A 30 -6.89 -4.29 6.67
CA ILE A 30 -5.73 -3.71 5.99
C ILE A 30 -5.87 -3.90 4.48
N VAL A 31 -5.57 -2.85 3.71
CA VAL A 31 -5.77 -2.86 2.25
C VAL A 31 -4.51 -2.42 1.54
N ASN A 32 -4.04 -3.25 0.60
CA ASN A 32 -2.92 -2.93 -0.28
C ASN A 32 -3.38 -2.83 -1.74
N LEU A 33 -2.47 -2.40 -2.64
CA LEU A 33 -2.79 -2.11 -4.04
C LEU A 33 -3.39 -3.32 -4.76
N GLY A 34 -2.73 -4.44 -4.64
CA GLY A 34 -3.10 -5.66 -5.33
C GLY A 34 -2.06 -6.14 -6.33
N THR A 35 -2.31 -7.32 -6.84
CA THR A 35 -1.43 -8.05 -7.74
C THR A 35 -2.29 -8.94 -8.64
N PRO A 36 -1.83 -9.32 -9.84
CA PRO A 36 -2.55 -10.30 -10.66
C PRO A 36 -2.64 -11.66 -9.96
N GLU A 37 -3.62 -12.47 -10.35
CA GLU A 37 -3.82 -13.82 -9.82
C GLU A 37 -2.89 -14.87 -10.44
N GLY A 38 -2.13 -14.51 -11.47
CA GLY A 38 -1.15 -15.33 -12.15
C GLY A 38 -0.30 -14.51 -13.09
N THR A 39 0.78 -15.10 -13.60
CA THR A 39 1.71 -14.44 -14.53
C THR A 39 1.31 -14.62 -16.01
N ASP A 40 0.24 -15.36 -16.26
CA ASP A 40 -0.28 -15.59 -17.62
C ASP A 40 -0.94 -14.32 -18.20
N TYR A 41 -1.06 -14.32 -19.53
CA TYR A 41 -1.63 -13.18 -20.27
C TYR A 41 -2.99 -12.72 -19.74
N TRP A 42 -3.91 -13.66 -19.45
CA TRP A 42 -5.28 -13.32 -19.08
C TRP A 42 -5.39 -12.81 -17.65
N SER A 43 -4.59 -13.36 -16.74
CA SER A 43 -4.50 -12.90 -15.35
C SER A 43 -3.92 -11.49 -15.29
N ILE A 44 -2.83 -11.21 -15.99
CA ILE A 44 -2.26 -9.87 -16.11
C ILE A 44 -3.23 -8.90 -16.81
N ARG A 45 -3.91 -9.34 -17.88
CA ARG A 45 -4.87 -8.51 -18.60
C ARG A 45 -6.05 -8.09 -17.71
N ARG A 46 -6.62 -9.01 -16.93
CA ARG A 46 -7.73 -8.71 -16.00
C ARG A 46 -7.30 -7.69 -14.96
N TYR A 47 -6.16 -7.91 -14.33
CA TYR A 47 -5.58 -7.00 -13.34
C TYR A 47 -5.34 -5.60 -13.92
N LEU A 48 -4.65 -5.50 -15.04
CA LEU A 48 -4.40 -4.23 -15.70
C LEU A 48 -5.69 -3.55 -16.19
N GLN A 49 -6.68 -4.31 -16.64
CA GLN A 49 -7.99 -3.78 -17.02
C GLN A 49 -8.68 -3.12 -15.83
N GLU A 50 -8.69 -3.78 -14.67
CA GLU A 50 -9.27 -3.22 -13.44
C GLU A 50 -8.52 -1.97 -12.99
N PHE A 51 -7.20 -2.07 -12.85
CA PHE A 51 -6.33 -0.99 -12.39
C PHE A 51 -6.40 0.25 -13.27
N LEU A 52 -6.17 0.08 -14.58
CA LEU A 52 -6.16 1.20 -15.53
C LEU A 52 -7.57 1.70 -15.91
N SER A 53 -8.60 1.01 -15.44
CA SER A 53 -9.97 1.48 -15.54
C SER A 53 -10.40 2.35 -14.38
N ASP A 54 -9.62 2.49 -13.33
CA ASP A 54 -9.95 3.36 -12.22
C ASP A 54 -9.80 4.84 -12.61
N ARG A 55 -10.83 5.65 -12.29
CA ARG A 55 -10.83 7.11 -12.58
C ARG A 55 -9.84 7.87 -11.73
N ARG A 56 -9.47 7.35 -10.55
CA ARG A 56 -8.44 7.94 -9.69
C ARG A 56 -7.03 7.70 -10.23
N VAL A 57 -6.85 6.60 -10.99
CA VAL A 57 -5.56 6.25 -11.61
C VAL A 57 -5.42 6.93 -12.96
N ILE A 58 -6.49 6.92 -13.77
CA ILE A 58 -6.51 7.54 -15.10
C ILE A 58 -7.73 8.47 -15.21
N GLU A 59 -7.48 9.76 -15.14
CA GLU A 59 -8.52 10.79 -15.18
C GLU A 59 -9.02 11.12 -16.61
N THR A 60 -8.39 10.56 -17.64
CA THR A 60 -8.84 10.75 -19.03
C THR A 60 -10.28 10.29 -19.17
N PRO A 61 -11.14 11.08 -19.85
CA PRO A 61 -12.54 10.72 -20.09
C PRO A 61 -12.69 9.32 -20.68
N ARG A 62 -13.64 8.53 -20.16
CA ARG A 62 -13.82 7.10 -20.51
C ARG A 62 -13.97 6.85 -22.01
N VAL A 63 -14.69 7.72 -22.70
CA VAL A 63 -14.90 7.59 -24.16
C VAL A 63 -13.58 7.61 -24.93
N ILE A 64 -12.62 8.40 -24.46
CA ILE A 64 -11.28 8.49 -25.07
C ILE A 64 -10.38 7.36 -24.55
N TRP A 65 -10.44 7.09 -23.24
CA TRP A 65 -9.53 6.14 -22.61
C TRP A 65 -9.84 4.67 -22.95
N ALA A 66 -11.10 4.28 -23.05
CA ALA A 66 -11.48 2.89 -23.25
C ALA A 66 -10.83 2.24 -24.50
N PRO A 67 -10.87 2.83 -25.70
CA PRO A 67 -10.19 2.26 -26.87
C PRO A 67 -8.66 2.22 -26.70
N ILE A 68 -8.07 3.25 -26.08
CA ILE A 68 -6.62 3.29 -25.79
C ILE A 68 -6.24 2.16 -24.84
N LEU A 69 -7.01 1.96 -23.78
CA LEU A 69 -6.79 0.88 -22.82
C LEU A 69 -6.84 -0.49 -23.52
N GLN A 70 -7.82 -0.74 -24.39
CA GLN A 70 -7.88 -2.01 -25.10
C GLN A 70 -6.63 -2.24 -25.99
N ALA A 71 -6.14 -1.20 -26.67
CA ALA A 71 -4.91 -1.29 -27.46
C ALA A 71 -3.66 -1.59 -26.57
N ILE A 72 -3.58 -0.98 -25.40
CA ILE A 72 -2.52 -1.24 -24.41
C ILE A 72 -2.57 -2.71 -23.95
N LEU A 73 -3.77 -3.21 -23.65
CA LEU A 73 -4.01 -4.55 -23.13
C LEU A 73 -3.77 -5.67 -24.16
N LEU A 74 -3.54 -5.35 -25.45
CA LEU A 74 -3.11 -6.34 -26.43
C LEU A 74 -1.64 -6.75 -26.27
N ARG A 75 -0.78 -5.85 -25.79
CA ARG A 75 0.68 -6.07 -25.78
C ARG A 75 1.26 -6.09 -24.36
N ARG A 76 0.81 -5.17 -23.49
CA ARG A 76 1.39 -4.98 -22.16
C ARG A 76 1.30 -6.21 -21.24
N PRO A 77 0.25 -7.06 -21.28
CA PRO A 77 0.20 -8.27 -20.48
C PRO A 77 1.35 -9.24 -20.73
N HIS A 78 1.84 -9.36 -21.97
CA HIS A 78 2.98 -10.24 -22.28
C HIS A 78 4.30 -9.79 -21.65
N THR A 79 4.56 -8.49 -21.65
CA THR A 79 5.77 -7.93 -21.00
C THR A 79 5.64 -8.01 -19.49
N LYS A 80 4.53 -7.52 -18.94
CA LYS A 80 4.31 -7.51 -17.49
C LYS A 80 4.19 -8.90 -16.88
N GLY A 81 3.71 -9.89 -17.64
CA GLY A 81 3.71 -11.29 -17.19
C GLY A 81 5.12 -11.82 -16.90
N ARG A 82 6.10 -11.49 -17.73
CA ARG A 82 7.51 -11.84 -17.50
C ARG A 82 8.11 -11.14 -16.28
N ASP A 83 7.79 -9.84 -16.13
CA ASP A 83 8.25 -9.06 -14.98
C ASP A 83 7.70 -9.65 -13.68
N TYR A 84 6.40 -10.00 -13.64
CA TYR A 84 5.80 -10.67 -12.48
C TYR A 84 6.37 -12.07 -12.25
N ASP A 85 6.64 -12.86 -13.30
CA ASP A 85 7.21 -14.21 -13.16
C ASP A 85 8.59 -14.19 -12.50
N SER A 86 9.38 -13.13 -12.76
CA SER A 86 10.73 -12.98 -12.17
C SER A 86 10.73 -12.79 -10.65
N ILE A 87 9.63 -12.28 -10.08
CA ILE A 87 9.47 -12.01 -8.64
C ILE A 87 8.44 -12.92 -7.98
N TRP A 88 7.84 -13.85 -8.74
CA TRP A 88 6.70 -14.65 -8.29
C TRP A 88 7.06 -15.61 -7.15
N ASN A 89 6.25 -15.63 -6.11
CA ASN A 89 6.36 -16.64 -5.05
C ASN A 89 5.82 -17.98 -5.57
N LYS A 90 6.73 -18.83 -6.02
CA LYS A 90 6.40 -20.12 -6.65
C LYS A 90 5.84 -21.16 -5.67
N GLU A 91 6.13 -21.03 -4.37
CA GLU A 91 5.59 -21.95 -3.36
C GLU A 91 4.10 -21.71 -3.11
N ARG A 92 3.67 -20.45 -3.15
CA ARG A 92 2.28 -20.04 -2.91
C ARG A 92 1.51 -19.74 -4.19
N ASP A 93 2.19 -19.73 -5.32
CA ASP A 93 1.69 -19.35 -6.63
C ASP A 93 1.00 -17.97 -6.61
N GLU A 94 1.68 -16.96 -6.05
CA GLU A 94 1.15 -15.62 -5.92
C GLU A 94 2.25 -14.55 -5.94
N GLY A 95 1.87 -13.29 -6.21
CA GLY A 95 2.79 -12.15 -6.14
C GLY A 95 3.24 -11.84 -4.70
N PRO A 96 4.47 -11.33 -4.50
CA PRO A 96 5.04 -11.05 -3.17
C PRO A 96 4.17 -10.09 -2.37
N LEU A 97 3.56 -9.07 -2.99
CA LEU A 97 2.66 -8.14 -2.33
C LEU A 97 1.50 -8.86 -1.62
N LYS A 98 0.92 -9.88 -2.25
CA LYS A 98 -0.18 -10.69 -1.69
C LYS A 98 0.30 -11.54 -0.52
N THR A 99 1.43 -12.22 -0.68
CA THR A 99 2.07 -13.01 0.39
C THR A 99 2.33 -12.16 1.63
N ILE A 100 2.96 -10.99 1.45
CA ILE A 100 3.36 -10.12 2.54
C ILE A 100 2.14 -9.48 3.21
N THR A 101 1.16 -8.98 2.44
CA THR A 101 -0.05 -8.37 3.02
C THR A 101 -0.85 -9.37 3.86
N ARG A 102 -0.95 -10.63 3.42
CA ARG A 102 -1.55 -11.70 4.21
C ARG A 102 -0.78 -11.92 5.51
N ALA A 103 0.55 -12.03 5.45
CA ALA A 103 1.39 -12.20 6.63
C ALA A 103 1.28 -11.02 7.61
N GLN A 104 1.16 -9.78 7.10
CA GLN A 104 0.89 -8.60 7.93
C GLN A 104 -0.45 -8.74 8.67
N SER A 105 -1.50 -9.19 8.00
CA SER A 105 -2.81 -9.43 8.65
C SER A 105 -2.73 -10.52 9.72
N GLU A 106 -2.09 -11.65 9.40
CA GLU A 106 -1.92 -12.78 10.32
C GLU A 106 -1.13 -12.39 11.58
N LYS A 107 -0.15 -11.50 11.47
CA LYS A 107 0.65 -10.99 12.60
C LYS A 107 -0.08 -9.90 13.39
N LEU A 108 -0.89 -9.05 12.72
CA LEU A 108 -1.62 -7.97 13.37
C LEU A 108 -2.72 -8.49 14.30
N GLY A 109 -3.42 -9.55 13.94
CA GLY A 109 -4.50 -10.14 14.76
C GLY A 109 -4.08 -10.43 16.20
N PRO A 110 -3.03 -11.25 16.43
CA PRO A 110 -2.52 -11.49 17.78
C PRO A 110 -2.06 -10.24 18.53
N ALA A 111 -1.51 -9.23 17.85
CA ALA A 111 -1.07 -7.99 18.46
C ALA A 111 -2.25 -7.17 19.02
N LEU A 112 -3.41 -7.20 18.36
CA LEU A 112 -4.60 -6.48 18.78
C LEU A 112 -5.52 -7.27 19.76
N ARG A 113 -5.29 -8.56 20.01
CA ARG A 113 -6.09 -9.37 20.96
C ARG A 113 -6.03 -8.88 22.42
N LYS A 114 -5.08 -8.04 22.75
CA LYS A 114 -4.96 -7.48 24.10
C LYS A 114 -5.85 -6.26 24.36
N MET A 115 -6.64 -5.86 23.35
CA MET A 115 -7.62 -4.79 23.48
C MET A 115 -8.84 -5.26 24.25
N ASP A 116 -9.61 -4.33 24.81
CA ASP A 116 -10.80 -4.58 25.65
C ASP A 116 -11.98 -5.17 24.87
N ARG A 117 -11.93 -5.11 23.54
CA ARG A 117 -12.94 -5.70 22.64
C ARG A 117 -12.33 -6.75 21.72
N ASP A 118 -13.18 -7.66 21.27
CA ASP A 118 -12.81 -8.68 20.29
C ASP A 118 -12.60 -8.02 18.91
N VAL A 119 -11.31 -7.93 18.53
CA VAL A 119 -10.88 -7.34 17.26
C VAL A 119 -10.59 -8.45 16.25
N VAL A 120 -11.29 -8.41 15.12
CA VAL A 120 -11.08 -9.28 13.96
C VAL A 120 -10.23 -8.56 12.94
N VAL A 121 -9.13 -9.15 12.53
CA VAL A 121 -8.24 -8.59 11.50
C VAL A 121 -8.36 -9.37 10.23
N ASP A 122 -8.49 -8.66 9.12
CA ASP A 122 -8.53 -9.22 7.78
C ASP A 122 -7.79 -8.32 6.79
N TRP A 123 -7.62 -8.78 5.56
CA TRP A 123 -6.91 -8.06 4.53
C TRP A 123 -7.64 -8.12 3.19
N ALA A 124 -7.41 -7.10 2.37
CA ALA A 124 -7.94 -7.03 1.01
C ALA A 124 -6.95 -6.41 0.03
N MET A 125 -7.20 -6.65 -1.24
CA MET A 125 -6.55 -5.98 -2.35
C MET A 125 -7.49 -4.95 -2.96
N ARG A 126 -6.96 -3.77 -3.28
CA ARG A 126 -7.73 -2.75 -3.99
C ARG A 126 -8.06 -3.21 -5.42
N TYR A 127 -7.12 -3.92 -6.05
CA TYR A 127 -7.26 -4.53 -7.36
C TYR A 127 -6.88 -6.01 -7.30
N GLY A 128 -7.69 -6.88 -7.91
CA GLY A 128 -7.53 -8.33 -7.82
C GLY A 128 -8.19 -8.91 -6.55
N ALA A 129 -7.69 -10.02 -6.05
CA ALA A 129 -8.32 -10.77 -4.95
C ALA A 129 -7.42 -10.92 -3.71
N PRO A 130 -8.05 -10.94 -2.52
CA PRO A 130 -9.47 -10.78 -2.24
C PRO A 130 -9.92 -9.30 -2.31
N PRO A 131 -11.08 -9.02 -2.95
CA PRO A 131 -11.54 -7.65 -3.13
C PRO A 131 -12.10 -7.04 -1.83
N VAL A 132 -11.99 -5.71 -1.69
CA VAL A 132 -12.44 -4.95 -0.52
C VAL A 132 -13.90 -5.25 -0.15
N ALA A 133 -14.81 -5.30 -1.13
CA ALA A 133 -16.23 -5.51 -0.87
C ALA A 133 -16.53 -6.88 -0.24
N GLU A 134 -15.85 -7.94 -0.69
CA GLU A 134 -15.99 -9.29 -0.14
C GLU A 134 -15.52 -9.35 1.32
N ARG A 135 -14.36 -8.74 1.60
CA ARG A 135 -13.78 -8.80 2.95
C ARG A 135 -14.54 -7.92 3.95
N LEU A 136 -15.07 -6.77 3.52
CA LEU A 136 -16.00 -5.97 4.34
C LEU A 136 -17.27 -6.77 4.70
N LYS A 137 -17.82 -7.49 3.72
CA LYS A 137 -18.98 -8.35 3.95
C LYS A 137 -18.66 -9.50 4.90
N ALA A 138 -17.51 -10.15 4.74
CA ALA A 138 -17.04 -11.21 5.63
C ALA A 138 -16.91 -10.73 7.08
N LEU A 139 -16.27 -9.57 7.31
CA LEU A 139 -16.17 -8.97 8.63
C LEU A 139 -17.55 -8.65 9.24
N GLN A 140 -18.49 -8.13 8.42
CA GLN A 140 -19.87 -7.90 8.87
C GLN A 140 -20.55 -9.21 9.29
N ASP A 141 -20.40 -10.28 8.51
CA ASP A 141 -20.98 -11.60 8.79
C ASP A 141 -20.38 -12.23 10.06
N GLU A 142 -19.13 -11.90 10.39
CA GLU A 142 -18.48 -12.26 11.65
C GLU A 142 -18.96 -11.42 12.85
N GLY A 143 -19.84 -10.44 12.65
CA GLY A 143 -20.40 -9.61 13.71
C GLY A 143 -19.68 -8.30 13.97
N CYS A 144 -18.85 -7.84 13.04
CA CYS A 144 -18.22 -6.55 13.13
C CYS A 144 -19.22 -5.44 12.79
N ASP A 145 -19.64 -4.66 13.78
CA ASP A 145 -20.52 -3.49 13.63
C ASP A 145 -19.73 -2.17 13.48
N ARG A 146 -18.42 -2.25 13.62
CA ARG A 146 -17.45 -1.17 13.39
C ARG A 146 -16.27 -1.76 12.64
N ILE A 147 -15.85 -1.13 11.56
CA ILE A 147 -14.71 -1.61 10.78
C ILE A 147 -13.76 -0.45 10.49
N LEU A 148 -12.52 -0.59 10.92
CA LEU A 148 -11.41 0.27 10.57
C LEU A 148 -10.77 -0.25 9.28
N VAL A 149 -10.73 0.57 8.24
CA VAL A 149 -10.00 0.30 6.99
C VAL A 149 -8.66 1.03 7.03
N ILE A 150 -7.57 0.31 6.88
CA ILE A 150 -6.20 0.86 6.87
C ILE A 150 -5.59 0.69 5.47
N PRO A 151 -5.60 1.74 4.63
CA PRO A 151 -4.81 1.73 3.41
C PRO A 151 -3.32 1.65 3.74
N LEU A 152 -2.61 0.66 3.21
CA LEU A 152 -1.18 0.45 3.47
C LEU A 152 -0.31 1.37 2.60
N TYR A 153 -0.69 2.65 2.54
CA TYR A 153 0.05 3.71 1.85
C TYR A 153 0.36 4.82 2.84
N PRO A 154 1.64 4.98 3.26
CA PRO A 154 2.00 6.00 4.24
C PRO A 154 1.64 7.41 3.77
N GLN A 155 1.92 7.73 2.50
CA GLN A 155 1.60 9.00 1.88
C GLN A 155 0.24 8.92 1.17
N TYR A 156 -0.61 9.92 1.37
CA TYR A 156 -1.87 10.03 0.65
C TYR A 156 -1.62 10.30 -0.84
N CYS A 157 -2.37 9.60 -1.67
CA CYS A 157 -2.58 9.93 -3.07
C CYS A 157 -4.00 9.54 -3.46
N ALA A 158 -4.64 10.33 -4.33
CA ALA A 158 -5.97 9.98 -4.82
C ALA A 158 -5.98 8.63 -5.54
N ALA A 159 -4.93 8.30 -6.28
CA ALA A 159 -4.79 7.04 -7.00
C ALA A 159 -4.50 5.81 -6.11
N SER A 160 -4.26 5.99 -4.81
CA SER A 160 -4.03 4.91 -3.85
C SER A 160 -5.01 4.97 -2.68
N THR A 161 -4.87 5.94 -1.78
CA THR A 161 -5.69 6.05 -0.56
C THR A 161 -7.16 6.33 -0.86
N ALA A 162 -7.46 7.32 -1.75
CA ALA A 162 -8.84 7.65 -2.01
C ALA A 162 -9.59 6.55 -2.77
N THR A 163 -8.91 5.81 -3.66
CA THR A 163 -9.57 4.72 -4.37
C THR A 163 -9.94 3.54 -3.44
N VAL A 164 -9.18 3.31 -2.34
CA VAL A 164 -9.58 2.37 -1.28
C VAL A 164 -10.85 2.86 -0.58
N GLY A 165 -10.92 4.17 -0.27
CA GLY A 165 -12.12 4.79 0.28
C GLY A 165 -13.34 4.63 -0.66
N ASP A 166 -13.17 4.92 -1.95
CA ASP A 166 -14.24 4.78 -2.95
C ASP A 166 -14.81 3.35 -2.96
N LYS A 167 -13.94 2.31 -2.97
CA LYS A 167 -14.38 0.91 -2.94
C LYS A 167 -15.04 0.49 -1.63
N THR A 168 -14.57 1.04 -0.53
CA THR A 168 -15.20 0.85 0.77
C THR A 168 -16.62 1.43 0.76
N PHE A 169 -16.80 2.65 0.29
CA PHE A 169 -18.12 3.31 0.25
C PHE A 169 -19.06 2.68 -0.79
N GLU A 170 -18.56 2.26 -1.94
CA GLU A 170 -19.34 1.48 -2.92
C GLU A 170 -19.88 0.17 -2.29
N ALA A 171 -19.03 -0.56 -1.55
CA ALA A 171 -19.45 -1.77 -0.86
C ALA A 171 -20.56 -1.48 0.17
N LEU A 172 -20.41 -0.44 0.98
CA LEU A 172 -21.42 -0.04 1.96
C LEU A 172 -22.76 0.29 1.31
N GLN A 173 -22.77 1.00 0.17
CA GLN A 173 -24.01 1.33 -0.56
C GLN A 173 -24.81 0.11 -0.98
N SER A 174 -24.17 -1.04 -1.16
CA SER A 174 -24.84 -2.30 -1.49
C SER A 174 -25.39 -3.06 -0.26
N MET A 175 -25.01 -2.67 0.96
CA MET A 175 -25.40 -3.36 2.20
C MET A 175 -26.73 -2.84 2.73
N ARG A 176 -27.63 -3.74 3.15
CA ARG A 176 -28.86 -3.36 3.82
C ARG A 176 -28.63 -2.76 5.19
N TRP A 177 -27.69 -3.32 5.95
CA TRP A 177 -27.18 -2.82 7.21
C TRP A 177 -25.71 -2.52 7.07
N GLN A 178 -25.30 -1.30 7.38
CA GLN A 178 -23.93 -0.83 7.23
C GLN A 178 -23.24 -0.81 8.59
N PRO A 179 -22.05 -1.40 8.74
CA PRO A 179 -21.22 -1.16 9.90
C PRO A 179 -20.74 0.29 9.94
N ALA A 180 -20.42 0.80 11.11
CA ALA A 180 -19.71 2.08 11.21
C ALA A 180 -18.31 1.93 10.61
N ILE A 181 -17.91 2.86 9.75
CA ILE A 181 -16.63 2.82 9.05
C ILE A 181 -15.73 3.97 9.48
N ARG A 182 -14.46 3.65 9.67
CA ARG A 182 -13.37 4.61 9.76
C ARG A 182 -12.30 4.21 8.75
N VAL A 183 -11.82 5.18 7.96
CA VAL A 183 -10.64 5.00 7.10
C VAL A 183 -9.48 5.69 7.78
N ALA A 184 -8.39 4.96 8.00
CA ALA A 184 -7.21 5.48 8.68
C ALA A 184 -6.61 6.67 7.93
N ALA A 185 -6.18 7.67 8.70
CA ALA A 185 -5.44 8.80 8.16
C ALA A 185 -4.07 8.37 7.62
N PRO A 186 -3.50 9.09 6.63
CA PRO A 186 -2.12 8.89 6.19
C PRO A 186 -1.15 9.02 7.37
N TYR A 187 -0.07 8.23 7.36
CA TYR A 187 0.89 8.16 8.46
C TYR A 187 2.32 8.49 8.03
N TYR A 188 2.45 9.29 6.96
CA TYR A 188 3.72 9.67 6.31
C TYR A 188 4.72 10.40 7.21
N ASP A 189 4.27 11.02 8.28
CA ASP A 189 5.08 11.76 9.26
C ASP A 189 4.97 11.19 10.70
N ASP A 190 4.37 10.02 10.85
CA ASP A 190 4.25 9.34 12.14
C ASP A 190 5.67 8.98 12.66
N PRO A 191 6.02 9.37 13.89
CA PRO A 191 7.34 9.05 14.46
C PRO A 191 7.67 7.56 14.43
N VAL A 192 6.68 6.69 14.69
CA VAL A 192 6.91 5.23 14.68
C VAL A 192 7.29 4.76 13.26
N TYR A 193 6.67 5.34 12.22
CA TYR A 193 7.00 5.03 10.85
C TYR A 193 8.39 5.54 10.45
N ILE A 194 8.72 6.76 10.79
CA ILE A 194 10.04 7.33 10.50
C ILE A 194 11.17 6.56 11.22
N ASP A 195 10.97 6.22 12.49
CA ASP A 195 11.92 5.43 13.26
C ASP A 195 12.08 4.01 12.70
N ALA A 196 10.99 3.38 12.28
CA ALA A 196 11.02 2.06 11.63
C ALA A 196 11.83 2.10 10.33
N LEU A 197 11.60 3.10 9.47
CA LEU A 197 12.38 3.31 8.26
C LEU A 197 13.86 3.52 8.57
N ALA A 198 14.18 4.38 9.56
CA ALA A 198 15.55 4.66 9.93
C ALA A 198 16.29 3.41 10.46
N ARG A 199 15.61 2.56 11.25
CA ARG A 199 16.19 1.29 11.72
C ARG A 199 16.40 0.33 10.56
N SER A 200 15.43 0.16 9.68
CA SER A 200 15.52 -0.69 8.50
C SER A 200 16.68 -0.28 7.58
N VAL A 201 16.82 1.02 7.32
CA VAL A 201 17.93 1.56 6.53
C VAL A 201 19.27 1.24 7.20
N ARG A 202 19.43 1.54 8.52
CA ARG A 202 20.69 1.25 9.23
C ARG A 202 21.03 -0.23 9.23
N ALA A 203 20.05 -1.10 9.45
CA ALA A 203 20.27 -2.55 9.41
C ALA A 203 20.71 -3.01 8.01
N SER A 204 19.99 -2.57 6.96
CA SER A 204 20.37 -2.90 5.60
C SER A 204 21.76 -2.40 5.22
N LEU A 205 22.13 -1.18 5.63
CA LEU A 205 23.46 -0.64 5.36
C LEU A 205 24.56 -1.40 6.10
N ALA A 206 24.30 -1.91 7.29
CA ALA A 206 25.26 -2.69 8.08
C ALA A 206 25.53 -4.08 7.42
N ASP A 207 24.57 -4.63 6.69
CA ASP A 207 24.69 -5.91 6.00
C ASP A 207 25.40 -5.78 4.63
N LEU A 208 25.61 -4.55 4.13
CA LEU A 208 26.29 -4.33 2.85
C LEU A 208 27.81 -4.48 3.01
N ASP A 209 28.46 -5.03 1.98
CA ASP A 209 29.91 -5.09 1.83
C ASP A 209 30.53 -3.80 1.25
N PHE A 210 29.73 -2.72 1.17
CA PHE A 210 30.15 -1.39 0.72
C PHE A 210 29.34 -0.30 1.41
N GLU A 211 29.94 0.87 1.55
CA GLU A 211 29.25 2.07 2.03
C GLU A 211 28.71 2.87 0.85
N PRO A 212 27.37 3.08 0.72
CA PRO A 212 26.82 3.96 -0.31
C PRO A 212 27.24 5.42 -0.10
N ALA A 213 27.69 6.07 -1.15
CA ALA A 213 27.98 7.50 -1.13
C ALA A 213 26.69 8.33 -1.05
N VAL A 214 25.61 7.83 -1.66
CA VAL A 214 24.28 8.49 -1.71
C VAL A 214 23.19 7.45 -1.51
N LEU A 215 22.18 7.81 -0.72
CA LEU A 215 20.91 7.12 -0.63
C LEU A 215 19.86 7.85 -1.48
N VAL A 216 18.94 7.11 -2.12
CA VAL A 216 17.83 7.67 -2.87
C VAL A 216 16.52 7.13 -2.30
N ALA A 217 15.68 8.02 -1.78
CA ALA A 217 14.29 7.71 -1.40
C ALA A 217 13.43 7.83 -2.66
N SER A 218 13.10 6.70 -3.26
CA SER A 218 12.30 6.60 -4.48
C SER A 218 10.84 6.35 -4.13
N TYR A 219 9.96 7.23 -4.59
CA TYR A 219 8.51 7.12 -4.45
C TYR A 219 7.87 6.82 -5.80
N HIS A 220 6.70 6.20 -5.80
CA HIS A 220 5.96 6.07 -7.05
C HIS A 220 5.61 7.44 -7.61
N GLY A 221 5.91 7.72 -8.87
CA GLY A 221 5.55 8.97 -9.53
C GLY A 221 4.05 9.10 -9.75
N ILE A 222 3.59 10.34 -9.80
CA ILE A 222 2.23 10.69 -10.28
C ILE A 222 2.33 11.78 -11.33
N PRO A 223 1.34 11.92 -12.22
CA PRO A 223 1.28 13.04 -13.15
C PRO A 223 1.33 14.39 -12.43
N GLN A 224 2.09 15.34 -12.95
CA GLN A 224 2.17 16.71 -12.42
C GLN A 224 0.78 17.34 -12.28
N ALA A 225 -0.11 17.07 -13.24
CA ALA A 225 -1.49 17.57 -13.21
C ALA A 225 -2.30 17.13 -11.98
N TYR A 226 -1.95 16.03 -11.28
CA TYR A 226 -2.63 15.62 -10.05
C TYR A 226 -2.18 16.51 -8.88
N PHE A 227 -0.88 16.77 -8.80
CA PHE A 227 -0.34 17.74 -7.84
C PHE A 227 -0.97 19.13 -8.05
N ASP A 228 -1.04 19.60 -9.30
CA ASP A 228 -1.63 20.92 -9.65
C ASP A 228 -3.11 21.02 -9.27
N LYS A 229 -3.81 19.89 -9.19
CA LYS A 229 -5.21 19.81 -8.69
C LYS A 229 -5.32 19.71 -7.16
N GLY A 230 -4.20 19.75 -6.45
CA GLY A 230 -4.17 19.76 -4.99
C GLY A 230 -3.96 18.40 -4.33
N ASP A 231 -3.51 17.35 -5.06
CA ASP A 231 -3.10 16.10 -4.42
C ASP A 231 -1.86 16.36 -3.55
N PRO A 232 -1.90 16.06 -2.24
CA PRO A 232 -0.82 16.38 -1.30
C PRO A 232 0.37 15.44 -1.37
N TYR A 233 0.36 14.46 -2.27
CA TYR A 233 1.33 13.36 -2.32
C TYR A 233 2.79 13.83 -2.29
N PHE A 234 3.15 14.79 -3.15
CA PHE A 234 4.51 15.35 -3.18
C PHE A 234 4.94 15.90 -1.80
N CYS A 235 4.05 16.66 -1.15
CA CYS A 235 4.34 17.25 0.15
C CYS A 235 4.53 16.17 1.23
N HIS A 236 3.75 15.09 1.18
CA HIS A 236 3.89 13.95 2.08
C HIS A 236 5.23 13.23 1.85
N CYS A 237 5.62 12.95 0.59
CA CYS A 237 6.90 12.35 0.26
C CYS A 237 8.07 13.24 0.72
N ALA A 238 8.00 14.53 0.46
CA ALA A 238 9.02 15.50 0.89
C ALA A 238 9.14 15.56 2.42
N LYS A 239 8.02 15.55 3.14
CA LYS A 239 8.02 15.52 4.61
C LYS A 239 8.63 14.23 5.14
N THR A 240 8.23 13.06 4.63
CA THR A 240 8.82 11.77 5.00
C THR A 240 10.34 11.78 4.77
N THR A 241 10.79 12.22 3.59
CA THR A 241 12.22 12.25 3.26
C THR A 241 13.00 13.18 4.21
N ARG A 242 12.47 14.36 4.52
CA ARG A 242 13.11 15.29 5.46
C ARG A 242 13.22 14.70 6.85
N LEU A 243 12.14 14.14 7.40
CA LEU A 243 12.14 13.50 8.71
C LEU A 243 13.08 12.30 8.77
N LEU A 244 13.17 11.54 7.68
CA LEU A 244 14.12 10.42 7.58
C LEU A 244 15.57 10.90 7.53
N ARG A 245 15.86 12.02 6.84
CA ARG A 245 17.20 12.66 6.89
C ARG A 245 17.57 13.00 8.33
N ASP A 246 16.67 13.68 9.04
CA ASP A 246 16.88 14.07 10.43
C ASP A 246 17.15 12.83 11.30
N ALA A 247 16.34 11.77 11.17
CA ALA A 247 16.46 10.53 11.92
C ALA A 247 17.78 9.77 11.61
N LEU A 248 18.28 9.84 10.37
CA LEU A 248 19.53 9.19 9.95
C LEU A 248 20.77 10.05 10.18
N GLY A 249 20.61 11.35 10.48
CA GLY A 249 21.72 12.32 10.58
C GLY A 249 22.35 12.63 9.22
N LEU A 250 21.56 12.60 8.16
CA LEU A 250 22.00 12.84 6.77
C LEU A 250 21.52 14.20 6.25
N ASP A 251 22.29 14.79 5.39
CA ASP A 251 21.90 16.01 4.67
C ASP A 251 21.19 15.70 3.34
N GLU A 252 20.81 16.77 2.63
CA GLU A 252 20.11 16.68 1.36
C GLU A 252 20.95 16.13 0.20
N ASN A 253 22.28 16.12 0.33
CA ASN A 253 23.17 15.54 -0.67
C ASN A 253 23.42 14.04 -0.44
N ARG A 254 23.18 13.55 0.77
CA ARG A 254 23.37 12.15 1.16
C ARG A 254 22.08 11.31 1.07
N LEU A 255 20.92 11.91 1.22
CA LEU A 255 19.63 11.27 0.97
C LEU A 255 18.78 12.11 0.02
N LEU A 256 18.69 11.69 -1.22
CA LEU A 256 17.92 12.36 -2.28
C LEU A 256 16.49 11.84 -2.31
N MET A 257 15.54 12.67 -2.75
CA MET A 257 14.18 12.27 -3.08
C MET A 257 14.01 12.17 -4.58
N ALA A 258 13.40 11.10 -5.08
CA ALA A 258 13.12 10.92 -6.50
C ALA A 258 11.80 10.14 -6.70
N PHE A 259 11.29 10.11 -7.95
CA PHE A 259 10.03 9.46 -8.32
C PHE A 259 10.25 8.44 -9.44
N GLN A 260 9.73 7.23 -9.26
CA GLN A 260 9.80 6.11 -10.19
C GLN A 260 8.51 5.91 -10.99
N SER A 261 8.48 4.94 -11.89
CA SER A 261 7.28 4.41 -12.57
C SER A 261 6.57 5.38 -13.50
N ARG A 262 7.34 6.21 -14.21
CA ARG A 262 6.80 7.13 -15.21
C ARG A 262 6.10 6.38 -16.34
N PHE A 263 4.86 6.76 -16.62
CA PHE A 263 4.04 6.18 -17.67
C PHE A 263 3.49 7.23 -18.66
N GLY A 264 3.60 6.96 -19.96
CA GLY A 264 3.02 7.82 -21.01
C GLY A 264 3.84 9.09 -21.27
N ARG A 265 3.22 10.06 -21.98
CA ARG A 265 3.89 11.26 -22.49
C ARG A 265 3.68 12.53 -21.64
N GLY A 266 2.85 12.46 -20.61
CA GLY A 266 2.57 13.61 -19.75
C GLY A 266 3.77 14.01 -18.89
N GLU A 267 3.69 15.19 -18.26
CA GLU A 267 4.61 15.58 -17.21
C GLU A 267 4.30 14.82 -15.92
N TRP A 268 5.35 14.38 -15.27
CA TRP A 268 5.31 13.65 -13.99
C TRP A 268 6.13 14.37 -12.95
N LEU A 269 5.89 14.09 -11.68
CA LEU A 269 6.72 14.60 -10.59
C LEU A 269 8.20 14.32 -10.84
N LYS A 270 9.04 15.27 -10.46
CA LYS A 270 10.50 15.24 -10.66
C LYS A 270 11.21 15.38 -9.31
N PRO A 271 12.51 14.97 -9.27
CA PRO A 271 13.28 14.30 -10.31
C PRO A 271 12.86 12.84 -10.52
N ALA A 272 13.08 12.28 -11.72
CA ALA A 272 12.85 10.86 -11.97
C ALA A 272 13.99 10.01 -11.39
N THR A 273 13.67 8.88 -10.75
CA THR A 273 14.67 8.00 -10.14
C THR A 273 15.71 7.51 -11.13
N SER A 274 15.29 7.08 -12.33
CA SER A 274 16.20 6.62 -13.37
C SER A 274 17.14 7.72 -13.89
N GLU A 275 16.66 8.96 -14.01
CA GLU A 275 17.47 10.12 -14.40
C GLU A 275 18.46 10.47 -13.28
N THR A 276 17.99 10.54 -12.02
CA THR A 276 18.84 10.80 -10.85
C THR A 276 19.98 9.80 -10.74
N LEU A 277 19.70 8.51 -10.91
CA LEU A 277 20.74 7.47 -10.83
C LEU A 277 21.78 7.60 -11.96
N ARG A 278 21.34 7.87 -13.19
CA ARG A 278 22.28 8.12 -14.30
C ARG A 278 23.15 9.36 -14.07
N GLU A 279 22.56 10.44 -13.58
CA GLU A 279 23.30 11.67 -13.27
C GLU A 279 24.31 11.46 -12.14
N LEU A 280 23.95 10.72 -11.08
CA LEU A 280 24.87 10.37 -10.00
C LEU A 280 26.08 9.59 -10.54
N ALA A 281 25.85 8.56 -11.34
CA ALA A 281 26.92 7.77 -11.97
C ALA A 281 27.80 8.61 -12.88
N ALA A 282 27.20 9.46 -13.75
CA ALA A 282 27.93 10.37 -14.64
C ALA A 282 28.77 11.40 -13.87
N ARG A 283 28.38 11.80 -12.68
CA ARG A 283 29.14 12.67 -11.75
C ARG A 283 30.23 11.93 -10.97
N GLY A 284 30.41 10.63 -11.21
CA GLY A 284 31.44 9.81 -10.56
C GLY A 284 31.02 9.16 -9.26
N ILE A 285 29.74 9.23 -8.89
CA ILE A 285 29.21 8.46 -7.74
C ILE A 285 29.11 6.99 -8.13
N LYS A 286 29.94 6.15 -7.50
CA LYS A 286 30.08 4.74 -7.84
C LYS A 286 29.23 3.79 -7.00
N ARG A 287 28.73 4.25 -5.85
CA ARG A 287 28.04 3.41 -4.86
C ARG A 287 26.78 4.10 -4.35
N VAL A 288 25.61 3.48 -4.58
CA VAL A 288 24.32 4.00 -4.14
C VAL A 288 23.49 2.92 -3.48
N ALA A 289 22.56 3.33 -2.62
CA ALA A 289 21.46 2.47 -2.20
C ALA A 289 20.14 3.21 -2.37
N VAL A 290 19.09 2.46 -2.76
CA VAL A 290 17.76 2.99 -3.02
C VAL A 290 16.78 2.36 -2.05
N LEU A 291 15.96 3.18 -1.39
CA LEU A 291 14.84 2.75 -0.57
C LEU A 291 13.53 3.27 -1.15
N THR A 292 12.43 2.60 -0.85
CA THR A 292 11.11 2.90 -1.41
C THR A 292 10.08 3.19 -0.29
N PRO A 293 10.16 4.36 0.39
CA PRO A 293 9.36 4.61 1.60
C PRO A 293 7.85 4.68 1.35
N GLY A 294 7.42 4.88 0.11
CA GLY A 294 6.00 4.89 -0.27
C GLY A 294 5.33 3.51 -0.26
N PHE A 295 6.09 2.44 -0.06
CA PHE A 295 5.62 1.06 -0.15
C PHE A 295 5.73 0.36 1.20
N ALA A 296 4.60 -0.12 1.72
CA ALA A 296 4.57 -0.87 2.98
C ALA A 296 5.03 -2.32 2.82
N ALA A 297 5.02 -2.84 1.59
CA ALA A 297 5.44 -4.19 1.26
C ALA A 297 6.06 -4.24 -0.13
N ASP A 298 7.02 -5.14 -0.31
CA ASP A 298 7.69 -5.36 -1.58
C ASP A 298 6.72 -5.85 -2.66
N CYS A 299 6.91 -5.32 -3.86
CA CYS A 299 6.07 -5.51 -5.01
C CYS A 299 6.89 -5.44 -6.30
N LEU A 300 6.22 -5.41 -7.44
CA LEU A 300 6.89 -5.32 -8.74
C LEU A 300 7.78 -4.07 -8.83
N GLU A 301 7.26 -2.95 -8.34
CA GLU A 301 7.91 -1.64 -8.40
C GLU A 301 9.16 -1.56 -7.52
N THR A 302 9.27 -2.36 -6.47
CA THR A 302 10.44 -2.35 -5.58
C THR A 302 11.46 -3.43 -5.95
N LEU A 303 11.01 -4.61 -6.30
CA LEU A 303 11.89 -5.75 -6.58
C LEU A 303 12.43 -5.72 -8.01
N GLU A 304 11.57 -5.53 -9.00
CA GLU A 304 11.96 -5.54 -10.41
C GLU A 304 12.38 -4.14 -10.87
N GLU A 305 11.52 -3.12 -10.75
CA GLU A 305 11.82 -1.79 -11.28
C GLU A 305 13.03 -1.14 -10.59
N ILE A 306 13.09 -1.18 -9.24
CA ILE A 306 14.25 -0.64 -8.52
C ILE A 306 15.40 -1.64 -8.51
N GLY A 307 15.15 -2.89 -8.12
CA GLY A 307 16.21 -3.87 -7.90
C GLY A 307 16.92 -4.34 -9.17
N VAL A 308 16.23 -4.33 -10.31
CA VAL A 308 16.77 -4.82 -11.60
C VAL A 308 16.90 -3.68 -12.61
N GLU A 309 15.80 -3.03 -13.00
CA GLU A 309 15.81 -2.04 -14.08
C GLU A 309 16.62 -0.80 -13.71
N ASN A 310 16.34 -0.15 -12.60
CA ASN A 310 17.06 1.04 -12.16
C ASN A 310 18.51 0.75 -11.76
N ALA A 311 18.79 -0.42 -11.18
CA ALA A 311 20.15 -0.90 -10.95
C ALA A 311 20.92 -1.04 -12.27
N GLY A 312 20.26 -1.53 -13.32
CA GLY A 312 20.81 -1.58 -14.68
C GLY A 312 21.20 -0.18 -15.20
N TYR A 313 20.27 0.77 -15.12
CA TYR A 313 20.53 2.16 -15.55
C TYR A 313 21.70 2.81 -14.83
N PHE A 314 21.85 2.56 -13.54
CA PHE A 314 22.98 3.07 -12.77
C PHE A 314 24.30 2.46 -13.24
N ARG A 315 24.36 1.14 -13.47
CA ARG A 315 25.57 0.45 -13.93
C ARG A 315 25.94 0.87 -15.35
N GLU A 316 24.98 0.96 -16.28
CA GLU A 316 25.19 1.42 -17.65
C GLU A 316 25.77 2.84 -17.72
N ALA A 317 25.39 3.70 -16.77
CA ALA A 317 25.92 5.06 -16.65
C ALA A 317 27.28 5.13 -15.94
N GLY A 318 27.89 4.00 -15.56
CA GLY A 318 29.21 3.90 -14.95
C GLY A 318 29.22 3.78 -13.43
N GLY A 319 28.08 3.50 -12.79
CA GLY A 319 28.00 3.09 -11.40
C GLY A 319 28.54 1.67 -11.19
N GLU A 320 28.99 1.35 -9.97
CA GLU A 320 29.64 0.07 -9.68
C GLU A 320 28.84 -0.80 -8.69
N ARG A 321 28.36 -0.20 -7.61
CA ARG A 321 27.68 -0.90 -6.54
C ARG A 321 26.31 -0.27 -6.29
N PHE A 322 25.29 -1.11 -6.33
CA PHE A 322 23.89 -0.74 -6.12
C PHE A 322 23.25 -1.67 -5.13
N ALA A 323 22.52 -1.13 -4.15
CA ALA A 323 21.68 -1.90 -3.25
C ALA A 323 20.24 -1.38 -3.30
N ALA A 324 19.26 -2.29 -3.39
CA ALA A 324 17.87 -1.99 -3.12
C ALA A 324 17.59 -2.36 -1.64
N ILE A 325 17.16 -1.39 -0.86
CA ILE A 325 16.78 -1.61 0.56
C ILE A 325 15.33 -2.15 0.57
N PRO A 326 15.07 -3.31 1.17
CA PRO A 326 13.73 -3.88 1.23
C PRO A 326 12.73 -2.95 1.91
N CYS A 327 11.45 -3.04 1.51
CA CYS A 327 10.36 -2.41 2.25
C CYS A 327 10.28 -2.93 3.70
N LEU A 328 9.50 -2.27 4.54
CA LEU A 328 9.31 -2.73 5.93
C LEU A 328 8.64 -4.11 6.00
N ASN A 329 7.82 -4.46 5.02
CA ASN A 329 7.19 -5.77 4.90
C ASN A 329 6.42 -6.18 6.17
N ASP A 330 6.47 -7.46 6.49
CA ASP A 330 5.94 -8.06 7.71
C ASP A 330 7.01 -8.25 8.80
N SER A 331 8.10 -7.47 8.73
CA SER A 331 9.16 -7.42 9.72
C SER A 331 8.64 -6.87 11.07
N VAL A 332 9.44 -7.02 12.12
CA VAL A 332 9.11 -6.46 13.45
C VAL A 332 8.82 -4.96 13.35
N ASP A 333 9.64 -4.22 12.61
CA ASP A 333 9.48 -2.78 12.42
C ASP A 333 8.24 -2.44 11.56
N GLY A 334 8.00 -3.19 10.49
CA GLY A 334 6.80 -3.03 9.66
C GLY A 334 5.52 -3.28 10.45
N MET A 335 5.49 -4.33 11.25
CA MET A 335 4.34 -4.65 12.09
C MET A 335 4.13 -3.62 13.20
N ALA A 336 5.19 -3.07 13.80
CA ALA A 336 5.08 -2.00 14.80
C ALA A 336 4.39 -0.75 14.22
N VAL A 337 4.65 -0.41 12.97
CA VAL A 337 3.97 0.70 12.28
C VAL A 337 2.48 0.43 12.11
N ILE A 338 2.12 -0.74 11.53
CA ILE A 338 0.72 -1.09 11.26
C ILE A 338 -0.06 -1.18 12.58
N GLU A 339 0.52 -1.77 13.62
CA GLU A 339 -0.08 -1.85 14.96
C GLU A 339 -0.29 -0.46 15.57
N ALA A 340 0.70 0.44 15.49
CA ALA A 340 0.57 1.80 16.01
C ALA A 340 -0.55 2.58 15.32
N VAL A 341 -0.65 2.49 13.98
CA VAL A 341 -1.75 3.08 13.21
C VAL A 341 -3.09 2.47 13.64
N ALA A 342 -3.19 1.14 13.72
CA ALA A 342 -4.42 0.46 14.12
C ALA A 342 -4.88 0.90 15.52
N ARG A 343 -3.99 0.88 16.52
CA ARG A 343 -4.30 1.29 17.89
C ARG A 343 -4.73 2.75 18.00
N ARG A 344 -4.07 3.64 17.28
CA ARG A 344 -4.45 5.06 17.25
C ARG A 344 -5.86 5.24 16.70
N GLU A 345 -6.16 4.60 15.57
CA GLU A 345 -7.44 4.76 14.89
C GLU A 345 -8.59 4.00 15.57
N LEU A 346 -8.29 3.00 16.39
CA LEU A 346 -9.29 2.24 17.16
C LEU A 346 -9.75 2.95 18.44
N ARG A 347 -9.09 4.01 18.87
CA ARG A 347 -9.47 4.76 20.09
C ARG A 347 -10.95 5.12 20.09
N GLY A 348 -11.64 4.82 21.20
CA GLY A 348 -13.08 4.98 21.38
C GLY A 348 -13.94 3.89 20.70
N TRP A 349 -13.32 2.92 20.02
CA TRP A 349 -13.97 1.71 19.52
C TRP A 349 -13.47 0.45 20.24
N ALA A 350 -12.18 0.35 20.45
CA ALA A 350 -11.49 -0.63 21.28
C ALA A 350 -10.24 0.04 21.88
N GLU A 351 -9.84 -0.33 23.13
CA GLU A 351 -8.74 0.27 23.87
C GLU A 351 -7.76 -0.79 24.46
#